data_90124b2c5be5d0838a29ef7bef032349
#
_entry.id   90124b2c5be5d0838a29ef7bef032349
#
_cell.length_a   1.000
_cell.length_b   1.000
_cell.length_c   1.000
_cell.angle_alpha   90.00
_cell.angle_beta   90.00
_cell.angle_gamma   90.00
#
_symmetry.space_group_name_H-M   'P 1'
#
loop_
_entity.id
_entity.type
_entity.pdbx_description
1 polymer ?
#
loop_
_entity_poly.entity_id
_entity_poly.type
_entity_poly.pdbx_seq_one_letter_code
_entity_poly.pdbx_strand_id
1 'polypeptide(L)'
;MTTPVSPASVPIATARPDLRVTPTAIVLIAANLVPLAGVLFFGWSVYATLLLFWVENVIVGAFNILRMLAATPDNPLAWVTKAFMIPFFTFHYGMFVMVHGIFVLQLFGGLHIRGFPTPSMFWDAVRGAGIAPAAWGLALSHAVSFAFNYIGAGQYKTASLPMLMSRPYARIMILHVVILVGGFLVMALGSPMLPLALLVVLKTALDLRGHLREHTVGPLAQAAAVS
;
A
#
# COMPACT_ATOMS: atom_id res chain seq x y z
N MET A 1 36.68 26.35 -48.27
CA MET A 1 35.19 26.28 -48.22
C MET A 1 34.79 25.00 -47.51
N THR A 2 34.50 25.08 -46.25
CA THR A 2 34.07 23.95 -45.45
C THR A 2 32.55 24.01 -45.34
N THR A 3 31.85 23.04 -45.90
CA THR A 3 30.39 22.90 -45.81
C THR A 3 29.99 22.51 -44.39
N PRO A 4 28.99 23.15 -43.77
CA PRO A 4 28.50 22.75 -42.47
C PRO A 4 27.68 21.45 -42.55
N VAL A 5 28.07 20.46 -41.77
CA VAL A 5 27.29 19.21 -41.59
C VAL A 5 26.07 19.54 -40.72
N SER A 6 24.89 19.39 -41.29
CA SER A 6 23.61 19.53 -40.59
C SER A 6 23.46 18.40 -39.55
N PRO A 7 23.08 18.68 -38.32
CA PRO A 7 22.84 17.64 -37.32
C PRO A 7 21.60 16.81 -37.73
N ALA A 8 21.81 15.52 -37.95
CA ALA A 8 20.75 14.59 -38.22
C ALA A 8 19.76 14.57 -37.05
N SER A 9 18.52 14.93 -37.31
CA SER A 9 17.40 14.80 -36.32
C SER A 9 17.18 13.33 -36.00
N VAL A 10 17.56 12.92 -34.78
CA VAL A 10 17.24 11.62 -34.24
C VAL A 10 15.72 11.59 -34.02
N PRO A 11 14.99 10.67 -34.65
CA PRO A 11 13.55 10.56 -34.41
C PRO A 11 13.33 10.10 -32.96
N ILE A 12 12.71 10.93 -32.15
CA ILE A 12 12.20 10.53 -30.85
C ILE A 12 11.02 9.56 -31.14
N ALA A 13 11.33 8.27 -31.17
CA ALA A 13 10.30 7.25 -31.19
C ALA A 13 9.50 7.35 -29.91
N THR A 14 8.33 7.96 -29.97
CA THR A 14 7.31 7.89 -28.92
C THR A 14 6.78 6.45 -28.88
N ALA A 15 7.48 5.58 -28.16
CA ALA A 15 7.00 4.24 -27.90
C ALA A 15 5.69 4.36 -27.09
N ARG A 16 4.57 4.11 -27.74
CA ARG A 16 3.29 3.93 -27.06
C ARG A 16 3.44 2.76 -26.10
N PRO A 17 3.07 2.90 -24.81
CA PRO A 17 3.11 1.78 -23.91
C PRO A 17 2.21 0.67 -24.45
N ASP A 18 2.80 -0.47 -24.74
CA ASP A 18 2.08 -1.67 -25.19
C ASP A 18 1.29 -2.18 -23.97
N LEU A 19 0.01 -1.84 -23.89
CA LEU A 19 -0.92 -2.23 -22.81
C LEU A 19 -1.29 -3.71 -22.92
N ARG A 20 -0.30 -4.58 -23.12
CA ARG A 20 -0.53 -6.02 -23.06
C ARG A 20 -0.78 -6.42 -21.61
N VAL A 21 -2.00 -6.88 -21.34
CA VAL A 21 -2.36 -7.45 -20.04
C VAL A 21 -1.51 -8.71 -19.83
N THR A 22 -0.50 -8.59 -18.98
CA THR A 22 0.38 -9.73 -18.66
C THR A 22 -0.36 -10.74 -17.77
N PRO A 23 0.00 -12.05 -17.79
CA PRO A 23 -0.59 -13.05 -16.90
C PRO A 23 -0.51 -12.63 -15.43
N THR A 24 0.56 -11.97 -15.03
CA THR A 24 0.73 -11.42 -13.67
C THR A 24 -0.26 -10.30 -13.36
N ALA A 25 -0.60 -9.44 -14.33
CA ALA A 25 -1.64 -8.42 -14.15
C ALA A 25 -3.03 -9.05 -13.97
N ILE A 26 -3.33 -10.14 -14.69
CA ILE A 26 -4.60 -10.88 -14.51
C ILE A 26 -4.70 -11.47 -13.12
N VAL A 27 -3.63 -12.12 -12.63
CA VAL A 27 -3.57 -12.68 -11.27
C VAL A 27 -3.76 -11.58 -10.22
N LEU A 28 -3.13 -10.42 -10.42
CA LEU A 28 -3.25 -9.28 -9.51
C LEU A 28 -4.70 -8.75 -9.45
N ILE A 29 -5.33 -8.56 -10.62
CA ILE A 29 -6.74 -8.13 -10.71
C ILE A 29 -7.65 -9.16 -10.04
N ALA A 30 -7.47 -10.46 -10.34
CA ALA A 30 -8.26 -11.53 -9.74
C ALA A 30 -8.12 -11.54 -8.22
N ALA A 31 -6.91 -11.44 -7.68
CA ALA A 31 -6.66 -11.39 -6.24
C ALA A 31 -7.35 -10.19 -5.57
N ASN A 32 -7.36 -9.04 -6.22
CA ASN A 32 -8.03 -7.84 -5.70
C ASN A 32 -9.56 -7.90 -5.81
N LEU A 33 -10.12 -8.73 -6.71
CA LEU A 33 -11.56 -8.96 -6.82
C LEU A 33 -12.10 -9.97 -5.78
N VAL A 34 -11.23 -10.79 -5.17
CA VAL A 34 -11.65 -11.80 -4.17
C VAL A 34 -12.47 -11.19 -3.02
N PRO A 35 -12.10 -10.06 -2.38
CA PRO A 35 -12.91 -9.49 -1.31
C PRO A 35 -14.30 -9.05 -1.78
N LEU A 36 -14.39 -8.48 -3.00
CA LEU A 36 -15.68 -8.08 -3.57
C LEU A 36 -16.56 -9.30 -3.86
N ALA A 37 -15.99 -10.32 -4.50
CA ALA A 37 -16.69 -11.58 -4.74
C ALA A 37 -17.11 -12.25 -3.42
N GLY A 38 -16.24 -12.21 -2.39
CA GLY A 38 -16.53 -12.71 -1.05
C GLY A 38 -17.77 -12.07 -0.43
N VAL A 39 -17.90 -10.75 -0.57
CA VAL A 39 -19.06 -10.02 -0.03
C VAL A 39 -20.31 -10.27 -0.90
N LEU A 40 -20.19 -10.24 -2.23
CA LEU A 40 -21.34 -10.36 -3.15
C LEU A 40 -21.95 -11.77 -3.17
N PHE A 41 -21.09 -12.80 -3.15
CA PHE A 41 -21.53 -14.19 -3.41
C PHE A 41 -21.38 -15.12 -2.21
N PHE A 42 -20.51 -14.79 -1.25
CA PHE A 42 -20.19 -15.65 -0.11
C PHE A 42 -20.61 -15.06 1.23
N GLY A 43 -21.34 -13.93 1.23
CA GLY A 43 -21.87 -13.31 2.44
C GLY A 43 -20.80 -12.75 3.39
N TRP A 44 -19.60 -12.41 2.90
CA TRP A 44 -18.60 -11.79 3.74
C TRP A 44 -19.07 -10.42 4.22
N SER A 45 -18.78 -10.11 5.47
CA SER A 45 -19.08 -8.80 6.03
C SER A 45 -18.21 -7.71 5.41
N VAL A 46 -18.83 -6.64 4.91
CA VAL A 46 -18.12 -5.45 4.44
C VAL A 46 -17.25 -4.87 5.54
N TYR A 47 -17.80 -4.79 6.75
CA TYR A 47 -17.06 -4.33 7.92
C TYR A 47 -15.80 -5.16 8.19
N ALA A 48 -15.93 -6.50 8.23
CA ALA A 48 -14.80 -7.40 8.44
C ALA A 48 -13.72 -7.22 7.35
N THR A 49 -14.15 -7.04 6.10
CA THR A 49 -13.25 -6.81 4.97
C THR A 49 -12.49 -5.47 5.09
N LEU A 50 -13.19 -4.38 5.38
CA LEU A 50 -12.56 -3.06 5.58
C LEU A 50 -11.64 -3.05 6.80
N LEU A 51 -12.05 -3.72 7.88
CA LEU A 51 -11.24 -3.88 9.08
C LEU A 51 -9.96 -4.67 8.80
N LEU A 52 -10.03 -5.73 7.98
CA LEU A 52 -8.84 -6.49 7.56
C LEU A 52 -7.88 -5.63 6.73
N PHE A 53 -8.37 -4.81 5.80
CA PHE A 53 -7.53 -3.85 5.07
C PHE A 53 -6.90 -2.80 5.98
N TRP A 54 -7.61 -2.35 7.00
CA TRP A 54 -7.05 -1.47 8.01
C TRP A 54 -5.94 -2.17 8.81
N VAL A 55 -6.16 -3.40 9.28
CA VAL A 55 -5.15 -4.22 9.97
C VAL A 55 -3.91 -4.41 9.08
N GLU A 56 -4.09 -4.66 7.79
CA GLU A 56 -2.98 -4.77 6.84
C GLU A 56 -2.14 -3.49 6.79
N ASN A 57 -2.77 -2.30 6.85
CA ASN A 57 -2.03 -1.03 6.92
C ASN A 57 -1.27 -0.88 8.23
N VAL A 58 -1.82 -1.31 9.36
CA VAL A 58 -1.10 -1.37 10.65
C VAL A 58 0.16 -2.23 10.52
N ILE A 59 0.02 -3.44 9.98
CA ILE A 59 1.12 -4.40 9.80
C ILE A 59 2.19 -3.81 8.86
N VAL A 60 1.77 -3.28 7.71
CA VAL A 60 2.70 -2.65 6.74
C VAL A 60 3.45 -1.49 7.37
N GLY A 61 2.79 -0.64 8.15
CA GLY A 61 3.43 0.46 8.88
C GLY A 61 4.47 -0.05 9.88
N ALA A 62 4.13 -1.06 10.69
CA ALA A 62 5.02 -1.66 11.67
C ALA A 62 6.27 -2.26 10.99
N PHE A 63 6.08 -3.08 9.95
CA PHE A 63 7.23 -3.63 9.20
C PHE A 63 8.03 -2.58 8.46
N ASN A 64 7.41 -1.47 8.04
CA ASN A 64 8.14 -0.37 7.45
C ASN A 64 9.04 0.35 8.47
N ILE A 65 8.59 0.53 9.71
CA ILE A 65 9.44 1.03 10.81
C ILE A 65 10.62 0.08 11.02
N LEU A 66 10.40 -1.24 11.06
CA LEU A 66 11.47 -2.23 11.18
C LEU A 66 12.46 -2.15 10.01
N ARG A 67 11.98 -1.94 8.77
CA ARG A 67 12.84 -1.72 7.60
C ARG A 67 13.68 -0.45 7.73
N MET A 68 13.08 0.66 8.15
CA MET A 68 13.80 1.91 8.38
C MET A 68 14.84 1.76 9.51
N LEU A 69 14.53 1.02 10.58
CA LEU A 69 15.45 0.72 11.67
C LEU A 69 16.65 -0.13 11.20
N ALA A 70 16.40 -1.13 10.37
CA ALA A 70 17.44 -2.02 9.85
C ALA A 70 18.27 -1.41 8.71
N ALA A 71 17.77 -0.38 8.02
CA ALA A 71 18.51 0.28 6.92
C ALA A 71 19.85 0.83 7.41
N THR A 72 20.93 0.60 6.66
CA THR A 72 22.28 1.07 6.96
C THR A 72 22.73 2.11 5.92
N PRO A 73 22.51 3.40 6.18
CA PRO A 73 22.95 4.45 5.25
C PRO A 73 24.48 4.57 5.18
N ASP A 74 24.98 4.89 3.99
CA ASP A 74 26.42 4.97 3.72
C ASP A 74 27.09 6.27 4.22
N ASN A 75 26.31 7.29 4.60
CA ASN A 75 26.85 8.57 5.02
C ASN A 75 26.30 9.07 6.37
N PRO A 76 27.09 9.88 7.13
CA PRO A 76 26.68 10.38 8.45
C PRO A 76 25.38 11.22 8.42
N LEU A 77 25.17 12.03 7.39
CA LEU A 77 23.96 12.87 7.27
C LEU A 77 22.71 12.03 7.14
N ALA A 78 22.79 10.89 6.45
CA ALA A 78 21.65 9.97 6.34
C ALA A 78 21.31 9.29 7.67
N TRP A 79 22.26 9.13 8.61
CA TRP A 79 21.96 8.67 9.96
C TRP A 79 21.18 9.71 10.78
N VAL A 80 21.53 11.00 10.64
CA VAL A 80 20.75 12.10 11.25
C VAL A 80 19.34 12.13 10.66
N THR A 81 19.24 12.03 9.35
CA THR A 81 17.94 11.96 8.63
C THR A 81 17.12 10.77 9.13
N LYS A 82 17.73 9.61 9.30
CA LYS A 82 17.08 8.40 9.84
C LYS A 82 16.52 8.63 11.25
N ALA A 83 17.30 9.26 12.13
CA ALA A 83 16.91 9.56 13.49
C ALA A 83 15.67 10.49 13.56
N PHE A 84 15.50 11.38 12.60
CA PHE A 84 14.31 12.24 12.47
C PHE A 84 13.13 11.50 11.78
N MET A 85 13.41 10.80 10.67
CA MET A 85 12.36 10.22 9.83
C MET A 85 11.58 9.11 10.54
N ILE A 86 12.23 8.29 11.39
CA ILE A 86 11.56 7.19 12.06
C ILE A 86 10.52 7.69 13.08
N PRO A 87 10.84 8.59 14.04
CA PRO A 87 9.83 9.17 14.93
C PRO A 87 8.74 9.91 14.19
N PHE A 88 9.11 10.70 13.15
CA PHE A 88 8.14 11.43 12.34
C PHE A 88 7.17 10.46 11.64
N PHE A 89 7.67 9.42 10.98
CA PHE A 89 6.82 8.42 10.33
C PHE A 89 5.93 7.69 11.32
N THR A 90 6.50 7.28 12.46
CA THR A 90 5.76 6.55 13.50
C THR A 90 4.58 7.37 14.01
N PHE A 91 4.81 8.65 14.30
CA PHE A 91 3.76 9.54 14.78
C PHE A 91 2.75 9.88 13.67
N HIS A 92 3.23 10.38 12.54
CA HIS A 92 2.40 10.88 11.46
C HIS A 92 1.57 9.75 10.80
N TYR A 93 2.23 8.67 10.39
CA TYR A 93 1.54 7.50 9.82
C TYR A 93 0.64 6.81 10.85
N GLY A 94 1.14 6.64 12.09
CA GLY A 94 0.38 6.04 13.18
C GLY A 94 -0.90 6.81 13.51
N MET A 95 -0.85 8.15 13.51
CA MET A 95 -2.03 9.00 13.67
C MET A 95 -3.06 8.77 12.56
N PHE A 96 -2.62 8.72 11.30
CA PHE A 96 -3.51 8.40 10.16
C PHE A 96 -4.16 7.04 10.33
N VAL A 97 -3.37 6.00 10.63
CA VAL A 97 -3.88 4.64 10.86
C VAL A 97 -4.90 4.62 11.99
N MET A 98 -4.60 5.28 13.11
CA MET A 98 -5.52 5.36 14.24
C MET A 98 -6.86 6.02 13.88
N VAL A 99 -6.82 7.19 13.23
CA VAL A 99 -8.04 7.91 12.82
C VAL A 99 -8.87 7.07 11.85
N HIS A 100 -8.23 6.42 10.86
CA HIS A 100 -8.95 5.55 9.93
C HIS A 100 -9.55 4.33 10.63
N GLY A 101 -8.85 3.75 11.60
CA GLY A 101 -9.39 2.67 12.43
C GLY A 101 -10.65 3.08 13.18
N ILE A 102 -10.66 4.27 13.78
CA ILE A 102 -11.85 4.83 14.45
C ILE A 102 -13.02 4.93 13.45
N PHE A 103 -12.77 5.47 12.26
CA PHE A 103 -13.81 5.58 11.23
C PHE A 103 -14.33 4.22 10.78
N VAL A 104 -13.45 3.24 10.56
CA VAL A 104 -13.88 1.87 10.21
C VAL A 104 -14.77 1.29 11.30
N LEU A 105 -14.38 1.42 12.57
CA LEU A 105 -15.15 0.91 13.69
C LEU A 105 -16.51 1.61 13.86
N GLN A 106 -16.54 2.94 13.70
CA GLN A 106 -17.78 3.71 13.90
C GLN A 106 -18.73 3.64 12.70
N LEU A 107 -18.22 3.91 11.47
CA LEU A 107 -19.08 4.02 10.29
C LEU A 107 -19.55 2.67 9.75
N PHE A 108 -18.71 1.64 9.87
CA PHE A 108 -19.00 0.32 9.30
C PHE A 108 -19.23 -0.75 10.35
N GLY A 109 -18.65 -0.59 11.55
CA GLY A 109 -18.83 -1.51 12.68
C GLY A 109 -19.94 -1.12 13.64
N GLY A 110 -20.51 0.09 13.52
CA GLY A 110 -21.54 0.59 14.43
C GLY A 110 -21.08 0.80 15.88
N LEU A 111 -19.77 0.81 16.12
CA LEU A 111 -19.21 0.98 17.46
C LEU A 111 -19.18 2.45 17.84
N HIS A 112 -19.79 2.81 18.99
CA HIS A 112 -19.72 4.16 19.52
C HIS A 112 -18.50 4.32 20.42
N ILE A 113 -17.42 4.85 19.88
CA ILE A 113 -16.18 5.11 20.63
C ILE A 113 -16.31 6.47 21.34
N ARG A 114 -16.29 6.44 22.68
CA ARG A 114 -16.25 7.63 23.52
C ARG A 114 -14.84 7.79 24.08
N GLY A 115 -14.20 8.92 23.81
CA GLY A 115 -12.84 9.20 24.27
C GLY A 115 -11.74 8.64 23.37
N PHE A 116 -10.52 8.49 23.90
CA PHE A 116 -9.39 7.96 23.16
C PHE A 116 -9.51 6.43 23.00
N PRO A 117 -9.38 5.90 21.76
CA PRO A 117 -9.42 4.46 21.55
C PRO A 117 -8.18 3.78 22.16
N THR A 118 -8.40 2.65 22.78
CA THR A 118 -7.33 1.81 23.31
C THR A 118 -6.94 0.71 22.32
N PRO A 119 -5.71 0.19 22.34
CA PRO A 119 -5.32 -0.94 21.48
C PRO A 119 -6.20 -2.18 21.69
N SER A 120 -6.73 -2.39 22.90
CA SER A 120 -7.64 -3.49 23.20
C SER A 120 -8.94 -3.40 22.43
N MET A 121 -9.52 -2.19 22.27
CA MET A 121 -10.75 -1.99 21.48
C MET A 121 -10.59 -2.46 20.04
N PHE A 122 -9.45 -2.14 19.41
CA PHE A 122 -9.15 -2.59 18.05
C PHE A 122 -8.97 -4.10 17.99
N TRP A 123 -8.30 -4.68 18.97
CA TRP A 123 -8.09 -6.13 19.03
C TRP A 123 -9.40 -6.89 19.27
N ASP A 124 -10.27 -6.36 20.13
CA ASP A 124 -11.59 -6.93 20.36
C ASP A 124 -12.47 -6.86 19.11
N ALA A 125 -12.39 -5.76 18.35
CA ALA A 125 -13.06 -5.63 17.05
C ALA A 125 -12.55 -6.69 16.04
N VAL A 126 -11.22 -6.90 15.97
CA VAL A 126 -10.60 -7.93 15.10
C VAL A 126 -11.08 -9.33 15.46
N ARG A 127 -11.14 -9.64 16.77
CA ARG A 127 -11.66 -10.94 17.26
C ARG A 127 -13.14 -11.08 17.02
N GLY A 128 -13.93 -10.05 17.33
CA GLY A 128 -15.37 -10.04 17.16
C GLY A 128 -15.79 -10.14 15.68
N ALA A 129 -15.01 -9.60 14.75
CA ALA A 129 -15.22 -9.74 13.32
C ALA A 129 -14.76 -11.12 12.76
N GLY A 130 -14.13 -11.97 13.57
CA GLY A 130 -13.64 -13.28 13.15
C GLY A 130 -12.42 -13.26 12.23
N ILE A 131 -11.75 -12.12 12.08
CA ILE A 131 -10.62 -11.93 11.13
C ILE A 131 -9.25 -12.16 11.77
N ALA A 132 -9.16 -12.51 13.04
CA ALA A 132 -7.88 -12.72 13.74
C ALA A 132 -6.96 -13.74 13.04
N PRO A 133 -7.41 -14.90 12.52
CA PRO A 133 -6.53 -15.81 11.78
C PRO A 133 -5.96 -15.18 10.50
N ALA A 134 -6.76 -14.41 9.76
CA ALA A 134 -6.29 -13.70 8.56
C ALA A 134 -5.28 -12.60 8.91
N ALA A 135 -5.50 -11.86 10.00
CA ALA A 135 -4.56 -10.87 10.52
C ALA A 135 -3.20 -11.49 10.87
N TRP A 136 -3.20 -12.65 11.55
CA TRP A 136 -1.96 -13.39 11.86
C TRP A 136 -1.28 -13.92 10.60
N GLY A 137 -2.05 -14.42 9.62
CA GLY A 137 -1.51 -14.85 8.32
C GLY A 137 -0.80 -13.70 7.59
N LEU A 138 -1.41 -12.51 7.57
CA LEU A 138 -0.79 -11.30 7.01
C LEU A 138 0.49 -10.92 7.77
N ALA A 139 0.46 -10.90 9.10
CA ALA A 139 1.62 -10.58 9.92
C ALA A 139 2.78 -11.56 9.66
N LEU A 140 2.48 -12.86 9.59
CA LEU A 140 3.46 -13.89 9.28
C LEU A 140 4.06 -13.72 7.87
N SER A 141 3.23 -13.45 6.86
CA SER A 141 3.69 -13.21 5.49
C SER A 141 4.64 -12.01 5.43
N HIS A 142 4.31 -10.90 6.10
CA HIS A 142 5.19 -9.73 6.18
C HIS A 142 6.48 -10.03 6.97
N ALA A 143 6.41 -10.82 8.04
CA ALA A 143 7.58 -11.24 8.83
C ALA A 143 8.54 -12.10 7.98
N VAL A 144 8.02 -13.07 7.25
CA VAL A 144 8.81 -13.91 6.33
C VAL A 144 9.45 -13.04 5.24
N SER A 145 8.67 -12.15 4.60
CA SER A 145 9.21 -11.23 3.60
C SER A 145 10.28 -10.30 4.17
N PHE A 146 10.11 -9.80 5.38
CA PHE A 146 11.12 -8.99 6.04
C PHE A 146 12.40 -9.79 6.32
N ALA A 147 12.27 -10.99 6.90
CA ALA A 147 13.42 -11.82 7.27
C ALA A 147 14.22 -12.27 6.03
N PHE A 148 13.56 -12.83 5.03
CA PHE A 148 14.24 -13.42 3.88
C PHE A 148 14.60 -12.41 2.79
N ASN A 149 13.66 -11.53 2.42
CA ASN A 149 13.89 -10.60 1.30
C ASN A 149 14.63 -9.34 1.75
N TYR A 150 14.23 -8.74 2.89
CA TYR A 150 14.85 -7.48 3.31
C TYR A 150 16.18 -7.68 4.01
N ILE A 151 16.24 -8.59 5.00
CA ILE A 151 17.46 -8.88 5.75
C ILE A 151 18.32 -9.92 5.01
N GLY A 152 17.77 -11.08 4.67
CA GLY A 152 18.53 -12.19 4.07
C GLY A 152 19.11 -11.85 2.71
N ALA A 153 18.36 -11.16 1.82
CA ALA A 153 18.87 -10.70 0.53
C ALA A 153 19.68 -9.38 0.61
N GLY A 154 19.91 -8.82 1.80
CA GLY A 154 20.76 -7.66 2.00
C GLY A 154 20.17 -6.32 1.51
N GLN A 155 18.87 -6.24 1.22
CA GLN A 155 18.21 -5.03 0.73
C GLN A 155 18.35 -3.83 1.69
N TYR A 156 18.52 -4.08 3.00
CA TYR A 156 18.73 -3.05 4.00
C TYR A 156 19.99 -2.20 3.77
N LYS A 157 21.00 -2.73 3.06
CA LYS A 157 22.25 -2.04 2.75
C LYS A 157 22.09 -0.94 1.71
N THR A 158 21.15 -1.12 0.77
CA THR A 158 20.92 -0.18 -0.35
C THR A 158 19.58 0.55 -0.24
N ALA A 159 18.89 0.41 0.90
CA ALA A 159 17.56 0.96 1.08
C ALA A 159 17.56 2.49 1.18
N SER A 160 16.77 3.15 0.33
CA SER A 160 16.53 4.59 0.41
C SER A 160 15.51 4.92 1.49
N LEU A 161 15.90 5.68 2.52
CA LEU A 161 15.00 6.09 3.60
C LEU A 161 13.79 6.89 3.12
N PRO A 162 13.92 7.89 2.22
CA PRO A 162 12.77 8.60 1.66
C PRO A 162 11.79 7.68 0.94
N MET A 163 12.29 6.68 0.21
CA MET A 163 11.44 5.70 -0.48
C MET A 163 10.71 4.80 0.52
N LEU A 164 11.39 4.31 1.56
CA LEU A 164 10.77 3.53 2.64
C LEU A 164 9.68 4.35 3.33
N MET A 165 9.93 5.63 3.61
CA MET A 165 8.94 6.50 4.21
C MET A 165 7.70 6.70 3.33
N SER A 166 7.87 6.89 2.01
CA SER A 166 6.76 7.23 1.11
C SER A 166 5.87 6.04 0.73
N ARG A 167 6.44 4.83 0.63
CA ARG A 167 5.73 3.63 0.16
C ARG A 167 4.39 3.33 0.86
N PRO A 168 4.28 3.38 2.21
CA PRO A 168 3.02 3.07 2.88
C PRO A 168 1.92 4.10 2.65
N TYR A 169 2.28 5.36 2.31
CA TYR A 169 1.29 6.43 2.13
C TYR A 169 0.34 6.18 0.95
N ALA A 170 0.81 5.58 -0.14
CA ALA A 170 -0.06 5.24 -1.26
C ALA A 170 -1.23 4.33 -0.83
N ARG A 171 -0.98 3.36 0.04
CA ARG A 171 -2.00 2.44 0.56
C ARG A 171 -2.97 3.13 1.50
N ILE A 172 -2.46 3.93 2.45
CA ILE A 172 -3.31 4.61 3.42
C ILE A 172 -4.17 5.68 2.76
N MET A 173 -3.70 6.31 1.68
CA MET A 173 -4.49 7.26 0.89
C MET A 173 -5.68 6.59 0.19
N ILE A 174 -5.54 5.34 -0.28
CA ILE A 174 -6.69 4.59 -0.81
C ILE A 174 -7.73 4.39 0.30
N LEU A 175 -7.29 3.90 1.45
CA LEU A 175 -8.18 3.68 2.58
C LEU A 175 -8.86 4.99 3.02
N HIS A 176 -8.13 6.11 3.00
CA HIS A 176 -8.66 7.44 3.27
C HIS A 176 -9.80 7.82 2.33
N VAL A 177 -9.59 7.71 1.02
CA VAL A 177 -10.63 8.00 0.01
C VAL A 177 -11.83 7.07 0.19
N VAL A 178 -11.60 5.77 0.42
CA VAL A 178 -12.67 4.79 0.64
C VAL A 178 -13.50 5.13 1.87
N ILE A 179 -12.86 5.51 2.98
CA ILE A 179 -13.58 5.84 4.22
C ILE A 179 -14.37 7.14 4.06
N LEU A 180 -13.77 8.20 3.48
CA LEU A 180 -14.45 9.48 3.30
C LEU A 180 -15.62 9.38 2.31
N VAL A 181 -15.35 8.90 1.10
CA VAL A 181 -16.38 8.75 0.07
C VAL A 181 -17.37 7.65 0.44
N GLY A 182 -16.85 6.53 0.94
CA GLY A 182 -17.65 5.40 1.36
C GLY A 182 -18.53 5.69 2.55
N GLY A 183 -18.02 6.40 3.55
CA GLY A 183 -18.81 6.86 4.69
C GLY A 183 -19.94 7.79 4.26
N PHE A 184 -19.64 8.73 3.35
CA PHE A 184 -20.68 9.59 2.76
C PHE A 184 -21.74 8.77 1.99
N LEU A 185 -21.33 7.81 1.17
CA LEU A 185 -22.25 6.95 0.41
C LEU A 185 -23.12 6.07 1.32
N VAL A 186 -22.57 5.55 2.42
CA VAL A 186 -23.36 4.82 3.42
C VAL A 186 -24.39 5.73 4.08
N MET A 187 -23.99 6.94 4.46
CA MET A 187 -24.92 7.90 5.08
C MET A 187 -26.01 8.39 4.11
N ALA A 188 -25.67 8.59 2.82
CA ALA A 188 -26.60 9.13 1.82
C ALA A 188 -27.51 8.04 1.21
N LEU A 189 -27.02 6.83 1.01
CA LEU A 189 -27.68 5.78 0.25
C LEU A 189 -28.00 4.52 1.08
N GLY A 190 -27.54 4.46 2.32
CA GLY A 190 -27.75 3.32 3.22
C GLY A 190 -27.08 2.02 2.80
N SER A 191 -26.17 2.06 1.79
CA SER A 191 -25.55 0.85 1.24
C SER A 191 -24.06 0.74 1.58
N PRO A 192 -23.65 -0.23 2.38
CA PRO A 192 -22.24 -0.48 2.71
C PRO A 192 -21.44 -1.13 1.56
N MET A 193 -22.11 -1.58 0.49
CA MET A 193 -21.47 -2.25 -0.66
C MET A 193 -20.66 -1.29 -1.52
N LEU A 194 -21.10 -0.04 -1.65
CA LEU A 194 -20.45 0.97 -2.49
C LEU A 194 -19.02 1.31 -2.03
N PRO A 195 -18.75 1.50 -0.72
CA PRO A 195 -17.37 1.68 -0.21
C PRO A 195 -16.45 0.53 -0.56
N LEU A 196 -16.94 -0.71 -0.46
CA LEU A 196 -16.14 -1.89 -0.79
C LEU A 196 -15.82 -1.94 -2.30
N ALA A 197 -16.80 -1.69 -3.16
CA ALA A 197 -16.58 -1.62 -4.60
C ALA A 197 -15.54 -0.54 -4.95
N LEU A 198 -15.65 0.64 -4.34
CA LEU A 198 -14.70 1.73 -4.51
C LEU A 198 -13.28 1.33 -4.05
N LEU A 199 -13.16 0.66 -2.90
CA LEU A 199 -11.88 0.15 -2.39
C LEU A 199 -11.23 -0.80 -3.41
N VAL A 200 -11.98 -1.77 -3.91
CA VAL A 200 -11.48 -2.77 -4.86
C VAL A 200 -11.02 -2.10 -6.15
N VAL A 201 -11.81 -1.17 -6.70
CA VAL A 201 -11.46 -0.43 -7.93
C VAL A 201 -10.19 0.39 -7.73
N LEU A 202 -10.10 1.18 -6.65
CA LEU A 202 -8.92 2.03 -6.37
C LEU A 202 -7.68 1.18 -6.12
N LYS A 203 -7.79 0.13 -5.32
CA LYS A 203 -6.67 -0.78 -5.05
C LYS A 203 -6.19 -1.43 -6.35
N THR A 204 -7.10 -2.00 -7.14
CA THR A 204 -6.76 -2.64 -8.43
C THR A 204 -6.09 -1.65 -9.39
N ALA A 205 -6.60 -0.42 -9.49
CA ALA A 205 -6.02 0.61 -10.35
C ALA A 205 -4.59 0.99 -9.95
N LEU A 206 -4.31 1.09 -8.64
CA LEU A 206 -2.97 1.43 -8.15
C LEU A 206 -2.00 0.27 -8.29
N ASP A 207 -2.41 -0.94 -7.96
CA ASP A 207 -1.60 -2.14 -8.12
C ASP A 207 -1.23 -2.36 -9.59
N LEU A 208 -2.20 -2.15 -10.51
CA LEU A 208 -1.97 -2.24 -11.94
C LEU A 208 -1.01 -1.14 -12.45
N ARG A 209 -1.16 0.10 -11.96
CA ARG A 209 -0.21 1.18 -12.29
C ARG A 209 1.20 0.89 -11.79
N GLY A 210 1.35 0.33 -10.59
CA GLY A 210 2.63 -0.10 -10.03
C GLY A 210 3.29 -1.14 -10.93
N HIS A 211 2.53 -2.19 -11.28
CA HIS A 211 2.98 -3.27 -12.14
C HIS A 211 3.41 -2.78 -13.54
N LEU A 212 2.62 -1.90 -14.17
CA LEU A 212 2.95 -1.34 -15.49
C LEU A 212 4.22 -0.49 -15.45
N ARG A 213 4.47 0.27 -14.38
CA ARG A 213 5.69 1.07 -14.22
C ARG A 213 6.94 0.21 -14.08
N GLU A 214 6.88 -0.90 -13.36
CA GLU A 214 8.03 -1.82 -13.22
C GLU A 214 8.43 -2.42 -14.56
N HIS A 215 7.48 -2.73 -15.45
CA HIS A 215 7.74 -3.25 -16.78
C HIS A 215 8.26 -2.20 -17.79
N THR A 216 7.97 -0.91 -17.58
CA THR A 216 8.46 0.16 -18.48
C THR A 216 9.86 0.65 -18.10
N VAL A 217 10.28 0.57 -16.85
CA VAL A 217 11.59 1.05 -16.38
C VAL A 217 12.68 -0.01 -16.54
N GLY A 218 12.36 -1.29 -16.42
CA GLY A 218 13.32 -2.39 -16.52
C GLY A 218 14.12 -2.42 -17.84
N PRO A 219 13.50 -2.34 -19.04
CA PRO A 219 14.21 -2.35 -20.32
C PRO A 219 15.11 -1.15 -20.54
N LEU A 220 14.72 0.04 -20.06
CA LEU A 220 15.51 1.28 -20.21
C LEU A 220 16.73 1.29 -19.28
N ALA A 221 16.63 0.75 -18.09
CA ALA A 221 17.75 0.62 -17.17
C ALA A 221 18.78 -0.41 -17.65
N GLN A 222 18.33 -1.50 -18.29
CA GLN A 222 19.23 -2.48 -18.92
C GLN A 222 19.92 -1.92 -20.18
N ALA A 223 19.24 -1.14 -20.99
CA ALA A 223 19.84 -0.50 -22.17
C ALA A 223 20.89 0.55 -21.78
N ALA A 224 20.70 1.29 -20.70
CA ALA A 224 21.67 2.28 -20.19
C ALA A 224 22.89 1.65 -19.49
N ALA A 225 22.84 0.39 -19.09
CA ALA A 225 23.93 -0.34 -18.47
C ALA A 225 24.87 -1.05 -19.50
N VAL A 226 24.47 -1.09 -20.78
CA VAL A 226 25.21 -1.74 -21.89
C VAL A 226 25.87 -0.69 -22.82
N SER A 227 25.57 0.60 -22.64
CA SER A 227 26.20 1.73 -23.36
C SER A 227 27.28 2.38 -22.51
#